data_da9040db3efb2b235c8f94e46a575486
#
_entry.id   da9040db3efb2b235c8f94e46a575486
#
_cell.length_a   1.000
_cell.length_b   1.000
_cell.length_c   1.000
_cell.angle_alpha   90.00
_cell.angle_beta   90.00
_cell.angle_gamma   90.00
#
_symmetry.space_group_name_H-M   'P 1'
#
loop_
_entity.id
_entity.type
_entity.pdbx_description
1 polymer ?
#
loop_
_entity_poly.entity_id
_entity_poly.type
_entity_poly.pdbx_seq_one_letter_code
_entity_poly.pdbx_strand_id
1 'polypeptide(L)'
;MASILDGRAELKAIIDQIAEVTGYLWQKGWAERNGGNITVNVTEYMDDECKAMKAIAPVKQIGMVLPLLKGKYFYCKGTGKRMRDLAKFPMQNGSIIRICDNCASYEVIADEPVVPTSELPTHLALQNYLLETGSCYKATLHTHPIELVAMSHIQRFLKGDEMTRVLWSMIPETLAFAPLGIGIVPYAMPSSVELAEATLEQIKTHDVVLWEKHGTVAVGTDIMDAFDQTDVLCKAANIYMCARSMGSEPDGMTSEQMKEVQDAFNLPKKRPC
;
A
#
# COMPACT_ATOMS: atom_id res chain seq x y z
N MET A 1 -0.47 -24.48 20.67
CA MET A 1 -1.07 -23.26 21.26
C MET A 1 -2.25 -22.89 20.39
N ALA A 2 -3.30 -22.27 20.94
CA ALA A 2 -4.38 -21.75 20.13
C ALA A 2 -3.85 -20.63 19.24
N SER A 3 -4.36 -20.50 18.00
CA SER A 3 -3.98 -19.42 17.08
C SER A 3 -4.56 -18.09 17.59
N ILE A 4 -3.85 -16.99 17.33
CA ILE A 4 -4.38 -15.64 17.58
C ILE A 4 -5.70 -15.38 16.82
N LEU A 5 -6.00 -16.16 15.80
CA LEU A 5 -7.24 -16.06 15.01
C LEU A 5 -8.40 -16.87 15.61
N ASP A 6 -8.15 -17.78 16.57
CA ASP A 6 -9.18 -18.64 17.14
C ASP A 6 -10.23 -17.80 17.89
N GLY A 7 -11.50 -17.98 17.51
CA GLY A 7 -12.63 -17.22 18.07
C GLY A 7 -12.78 -15.77 17.57
N ARG A 8 -11.90 -15.28 16.66
CA ARG A 8 -11.85 -13.90 16.19
C ARG A 8 -12.20 -13.79 14.70
N ALA A 9 -13.48 -13.96 14.39
CA ALA A 9 -13.98 -14.02 13.02
C ALA A 9 -13.66 -12.74 12.20
N GLU A 10 -13.77 -11.55 12.80
CA GLU A 10 -13.48 -10.28 12.12
C GLU A 10 -11.98 -10.15 11.80
N LEU A 11 -11.10 -10.42 12.77
CA LEU A 11 -9.66 -10.44 12.53
C LEU A 11 -9.30 -11.43 11.43
N LYS A 12 -9.89 -12.64 11.50
CA LYS A 12 -9.68 -13.67 10.48
C LYS A 12 -10.09 -13.18 9.10
N ALA A 13 -11.23 -12.51 8.97
CA ALA A 13 -11.70 -11.96 7.69
C ALA A 13 -10.72 -10.97 7.08
N ILE A 14 -10.11 -10.09 7.90
CA ILE A 14 -9.06 -9.17 7.44
C ILE A 14 -7.81 -9.93 6.97
N ILE A 15 -7.39 -10.96 7.72
CA ILE A 15 -6.24 -11.79 7.33
C ILE A 15 -6.54 -12.57 6.03
N ASP A 16 -7.75 -13.07 5.85
CA ASP A 16 -8.18 -13.75 4.62
C ASP A 16 -8.20 -12.78 3.42
N GLN A 17 -8.66 -11.53 3.60
CA GLN A 17 -8.60 -10.47 2.57
C GLN A 17 -7.16 -10.14 2.19
N ILE A 18 -6.25 -10.06 3.16
CA ILE A 18 -4.81 -9.86 2.89
C ILE A 18 -4.25 -11.04 2.07
N ALA A 19 -4.61 -12.27 2.42
CA ALA A 19 -4.19 -13.46 1.68
C ALA A 19 -4.72 -13.43 0.23
N GLU A 20 -5.96 -13.02 0.02
CA GLU A 20 -6.58 -12.88 -1.30
C GLU A 20 -5.83 -11.87 -2.16
N VAL A 21 -5.61 -10.66 -1.66
CA VAL A 21 -4.87 -9.59 -2.37
C VAL A 21 -3.45 -10.02 -2.72
N THR A 22 -2.75 -10.72 -1.81
CA THR A 22 -1.39 -11.23 -2.12
C THR A 22 -1.40 -12.29 -3.22
N GLY A 23 -2.49 -13.05 -3.33
CA GLY A 23 -2.75 -13.95 -4.45
C GLY A 23 -2.89 -13.20 -5.78
N TYR A 24 -3.65 -12.11 -5.81
CA TYR A 24 -3.80 -11.26 -6.98
C TYR A 24 -2.48 -10.61 -7.40
N LEU A 25 -1.71 -10.07 -6.46
CA LEU A 25 -0.39 -9.49 -6.74
C LEU A 25 0.57 -10.49 -7.39
N TRP A 26 0.57 -11.73 -6.91
CA TRP A 26 1.37 -12.81 -7.53
C TRP A 26 0.87 -13.14 -8.94
N GLN A 27 -0.43 -13.28 -9.14
CA GLN A 27 -1.03 -13.61 -10.45
C GLN A 27 -0.76 -12.52 -11.48
N LYS A 28 -0.76 -11.24 -11.08
CA LYS A 28 -0.44 -10.11 -11.96
C LYS A 28 1.06 -9.97 -12.26
N GLY A 29 1.92 -10.73 -11.59
CA GLY A 29 3.37 -10.61 -11.73
C GLY A 29 3.96 -9.37 -11.05
N TRP A 30 3.27 -8.79 -10.09
CA TRP A 30 3.69 -7.57 -9.38
C TRP A 30 4.44 -7.83 -8.07
N ALA A 31 4.73 -9.08 -7.78
CA ALA A 31 5.38 -9.51 -6.53
C ALA A 31 6.36 -10.66 -6.78
N GLU A 32 7.40 -10.36 -7.55
CA GLU A 32 8.45 -11.33 -7.87
C GLU A 32 9.24 -11.72 -6.60
N ARG A 33 9.68 -12.96 -6.51
CA ARG A 33 10.47 -13.50 -5.39
C ARG A 33 9.88 -13.11 -4.02
N ASN A 34 10.52 -12.21 -3.28
CA ASN A 34 10.07 -11.65 -2.00
C ASN A 34 9.68 -10.17 -2.12
N GLY A 35 9.54 -9.65 -3.33
CA GLY A 35 9.15 -8.28 -3.62
C GLY A 35 7.78 -7.91 -3.08
N GLY A 36 7.60 -6.62 -2.86
CA GLY A 36 6.40 -6.04 -2.28
C GLY A 36 6.22 -6.34 -0.79
N ASN A 37 5.43 -5.53 -0.13
CA ASN A 37 5.06 -5.74 1.27
C ASN A 37 3.73 -5.06 1.63
N ILE A 38 3.19 -5.48 2.77
CA ILE A 38 1.86 -5.07 3.26
C ILE A 38 1.97 -4.78 4.74
N THR A 39 1.28 -3.71 5.16
CA THR A 39 1.00 -3.42 6.56
C THR A 39 -0.44 -2.97 6.70
N VAL A 40 -1.19 -3.61 7.59
CA VAL A 40 -2.60 -3.28 7.85
C VAL A 40 -2.80 -3.04 9.34
N ASN A 41 -3.41 -1.91 9.69
CA ASN A 41 -3.80 -1.60 11.07
C ASN A 41 -4.97 -2.49 11.47
N VAL A 42 -4.72 -3.40 12.41
CA VAL A 42 -5.71 -4.35 12.92
C VAL A 42 -6.13 -4.05 14.36
N THR A 43 -5.83 -2.86 14.85
CA THR A 43 -6.03 -2.46 16.26
C THR A 43 -7.47 -2.65 16.72
N GLU A 44 -8.45 -2.34 15.92
CA GLU A 44 -9.88 -2.43 16.28
C GLU A 44 -10.38 -3.86 16.46
N TYR A 45 -9.66 -4.84 15.90
CA TYR A 45 -9.99 -6.27 15.97
C TYR A 45 -9.29 -6.97 17.14
N MET A 46 -8.49 -6.24 17.94
CA MET A 46 -7.76 -6.79 19.09
C MET A 46 -8.63 -6.74 20.36
N ASP A 47 -9.06 -7.89 20.83
CA ASP A 47 -9.77 -8.06 22.10
C ASP A 47 -8.81 -7.99 23.31
N ASP A 48 -9.36 -8.11 24.51
CA ASP A 48 -8.58 -8.01 25.73
C ASP A 48 -7.63 -9.20 25.94
N GLU A 49 -7.94 -10.38 25.38
CA GLU A 49 -7.03 -11.53 25.39
C GLU A 49 -5.80 -11.24 24.50
N CYS A 50 -6.00 -10.69 23.28
CA CYS A 50 -4.91 -10.25 22.42
C CYS A 50 -4.04 -9.20 23.10
N LYS A 51 -4.66 -8.22 23.78
CA LYS A 51 -3.92 -7.16 24.50
C LYS A 51 -3.10 -7.73 25.66
N ALA A 52 -3.54 -8.80 26.30
CA ALA A 52 -2.84 -9.50 27.37
C ALA A 52 -1.75 -10.48 26.87
N MET A 53 -1.69 -10.78 25.57
CA MET A 53 -0.69 -11.68 25.02
C MET A 53 0.73 -11.16 25.24
N LYS A 54 1.63 -12.06 25.60
CA LYS A 54 3.06 -11.78 25.72
C LYS A 54 3.73 -11.85 24.35
N ALA A 55 4.76 -11.03 24.19
CA ALA A 55 5.63 -11.09 23.01
C ALA A 55 6.27 -12.48 22.88
N ILE A 56 6.29 -13.01 21.66
CA ILE A 56 6.89 -14.33 21.33
C ILE A 56 8.30 -14.20 20.78
N ALA A 57 8.80 -12.97 20.63
CA ALA A 57 10.15 -12.64 20.16
C ALA A 57 10.70 -11.42 20.91
N PRO A 58 12.01 -11.20 20.93
CA PRO A 58 12.60 -10.00 21.51
C PRO A 58 12.09 -8.73 20.86
N VAL A 59 11.90 -7.67 21.67
CA VAL A 59 11.52 -6.31 21.21
C VAL A 59 12.52 -5.84 20.16
N LYS A 60 12.02 -5.22 19.09
CA LYS A 60 12.82 -4.67 18.00
C LYS A 60 12.57 -3.18 17.81
N GLN A 61 13.61 -2.45 17.41
CA GLN A 61 13.52 -1.03 17.11
C GLN A 61 12.89 -0.78 15.75
N ILE A 62 12.08 0.28 15.66
CA ILE A 62 11.50 0.77 14.39
C ILE A 62 12.52 1.66 13.66
N GLY A 63 13.37 2.37 14.39
CA GLY A 63 14.32 3.34 13.84
C GLY A 63 13.81 4.78 13.85
N MET A 64 12.58 5.01 14.29
CA MET A 64 11.94 6.32 14.46
C MET A 64 10.92 6.29 15.58
N VAL A 65 10.50 7.48 16.04
CA VAL A 65 9.45 7.64 17.06
C VAL A 65 8.13 8.00 16.38
N LEU A 66 7.08 7.21 16.64
CA LEU A 66 5.75 7.33 16.01
C LEU A 66 4.65 7.43 17.09
N PRO A 67 4.42 8.64 17.64
CA PRO A 67 3.64 8.82 18.87
C PRO A 67 2.19 8.34 18.79
N LEU A 68 1.55 8.47 17.62
CA LEU A 68 0.16 8.09 17.42
C LEU A 68 -0.05 6.57 17.28
N LEU A 69 1.05 5.82 17.13
CA LEU A 69 0.99 4.36 17.02
C LEU A 69 1.13 3.65 18.37
N LYS A 70 1.33 4.36 19.48
CA LYS A 70 1.43 3.75 20.81
C LYS A 70 0.31 2.73 21.06
N GLY A 71 0.67 1.50 21.37
CA GLY A 71 -0.28 0.42 21.67
C GLY A 71 -1.13 -0.04 20.49
N LYS A 72 -0.87 0.44 19.26
CA LYS A 72 -1.56 -0.02 18.05
C LYS A 72 -0.99 -1.33 17.54
N TYR A 73 -1.81 -2.04 16.78
CA TYR A 73 -1.51 -3.36 16.26
C TYR A 73 -1.53 -3.38 14.74
N PHE A 74 -0.53 -4.01 14.14
CA PHE A 74 -0.41 -4.08 12.69
C PHE A 74 -0.12 -5.51 12.25
N TYR A 75 -0.86 -6.00 11.25
CA TYR A 75 -0.41 -7.15 10.50
C TYR A 75 0.64 -6.70 9.49
N CYS A 76 1.75 -7.41 9.40
CA CYS A 76 2.87 -7.08 8.52
C CYS A 76 3.38 -8.32 7.79
N LYS A 77 3.63 -8.20 6.48
CA LYS A 77 4.34 -9.25 5.74
C LYS A 77 5.76 -9.45 6.30
N GLY A 78 6.19 -10.69 6.40
CA GLY A 78 7.53 -11.05 6.87
C GLY A 78 8.63 -10.71 5.88
N THR A 79 9.81 -10.30 6.41
CA THR A 79 11.01 -10.09 5.59
C THR A 79 11.43 -11.39 4.92
N GLY A 80 11.84 -11.32 3.65
CA GLY A 80 12.22 -12.47 2.83
C GLY A 80 11.07 -13.42 2.46
N LYS A 81 9.86 -13.20 2.98
CA LYS A 81 8.67 -14.01 2.66
C LYS A 81 8.09 -13.58 1.30
N ARG A 82 7.40 -14.51 0.63
CA ARG A 82 6.85 -14.30 -0.71
C ARG A 82 5.35 -14.09 -0.65
N MET A 83 4.82 -13.18 -1.48
CA MET A 83 3.38 -12.93 -1.56
C MET A 83 2.59 -14.20 -1.90
N ARG A 84 3.07 -15.04 -2.82
CA ARG A 84 2.44 -16.32 -3.18
C ARG A 84 2.35 -17.32 -2.04
N ASP A 85 3.26 -17.26 -1.07
CA ASP A 85 3.26 -18.14 0.10
C ASP A 85 2.36 -17.53 1.20
N LEU A 86 2.34 -16.19 1.32
CA LEU A 86 1.44 -15.46 2.21
C LEU A 86 -0.03 -15.67 1.80
N ALA A 87 -0.32 -15.72 0.50
CA ALA A 87 -1.66 -16.04 -0.03
C ALA A 87 -2.20 -17.40 0.45
N LYS A 88 -1.32 -18.34 0.78
CA LYS A 88 -1.71 -19.69 1.24
C LYS A 88 -1.65 -19.83 2.75
N PHE A 89 -0.66 -19.19 3.37
CA PHE A 89 -0.33 -19.34 4.78
C PHE A 89 -0.02 -17.96 5.39
N PRO A 90 -1.02 -17.08 5.56
CA PRO A 90 -0.80 -15.69 5.95
C PRO A 90 -0.08 -15.56 7.30
N MET A 91 -0.42 -16.39 8.30
CA MET A 91 0.19 -16.31 9.63
C MET A 91 1.61 -16.90 9.71
N GLN A 92 2.01 -17.71 8.72
CA GLN A 92 3.38 -18.25 8.62
C GLN A 92 4.32 -17.33 7.81
N ASN A 93 3.75 -16.40 7.05
CA ASN A 93 4.48 -15.50 6.15
C ASN A 93 4.31 -14.02 6.52
N GLY A 94 3.50 -13.73 7.51
CA GLY A 94 3.32 -12.44 8.15
C GLY A 94 3.17 -12.60 9.66
N SER A 95 3.12 -11.50 10.36
CA SER A 95 2.89 -11.49 11.81
C SER A 95 2.08 -10.26 12.24
N ILE A 96 1.48 -10.35 13.41
CA ILE A 96 0.88 -9.19 14.08
C ILE A 96 1.92 -8.64 15.07
N ILE A 97 2.14 -7.34 14.97
CA ILE A 97 3.02 -6.61 15.88
C ILE A 97 2.21 -5.62 16.73
N ARG A 98 2.70 -5.35 17.93
CA ARG A 98 2.21 -4.30 18.83
C ARG A 98 3.29 -3.25 19.00
N ILE A 99 2.94 -1.98 18.80
CA ILE A 99 3.86 -0.85 19.04
C ILE A 99 3.97 -0.63 20.55
N CYS A 100 5.21 -0.60 21.05
CA CYS A 100 5.50 -0.42 22.47
C CYS A 100 5.20 1.01 22.96
N ASP A 101 5.13 1.19 24.28
CA ASP A 101 4.85 2.47 24.93
C ASP A 101 5.86 3.58 24.60
N ASN A 102 7.07 3.24 24.23
CA ASN A 102 8.11 4.19 23.81
C ASN A 102 7.90 4.72 22.38
N CYS A 103 6.91 4.21 21.64
CA CYS A 103 6.60 4.60 20.26
C CYS A 103 7.75 4.42 19.24
N ALA A 104 8.82 3.74 19.63
CA ALA A 104 10.05 3.57 18.83
C ALA A 104 10.43 2.10 18.63
N SER A 105 9.68 1.19 19.22
CA SER A 105 9.92 -0.26 19.13
C SER A 105 8.60 -1.02 19.04
N TYR A 106 8.69 -2.28 18.63
CA TYR A 106 7.55 -3.18 18.52
C TYR A 106 7.83 -4.57 19.10
N GLU A 107 6.76 -5.23 19.46
CA GLU A 107 6.71 -6.63 19.88
C GLU A 107 5.96 -7.46 18.85
N VAL A 108 6.36 -8.73 18.67
CA VAL A 108 5.62 -9.70 17.85
C VAL A 108 4.66 -10.45 18.76
N ILE A 109 3.36 -10.36 18.45
CA ILE A 109 2.27 -11.07 19.16
C ILE A 109 1.46 -11.86 18.13
N ALA A 110 2.00 -12.93 17.65
CA ALA A 110 1.43 -13.77 16.60
C ALA A 110 1.68 -15.26 16.95
N ASP A 111 1.26 -16.15 16.05
CA ASP A 111 1.47 -17.58 16.24
C ASP A 111 2.93 -18.01 16.05
N GLU A 112 3.64 -17.26 15.18
CA GLU A 112 5.06 -17.52 14.87
C GLU A 112 5.89 -16.22 14.91
N PRO A 113 7.19 -16.31 15.26
CA PRO A 113 8.08 -15.15 15.40
C PRO A 113 8.58 -14.64 14.04
N VAL A 114 7.65 -14.37 13.11
CA VAL A 114 8.00 -13.83 11.80
C VAL A 114 8.43 -12.36 11.93
N VAL A 115 9.62 -12.06 11.48
CA VAL A 115 10.15 -10.67 11.48
C VAL A 115 9.50 -9.90 10.35
N PRO A 116 8.89 -8.73 10.60
CA PRO A 116 8.33 -7.87 9.59
C PRO A 116 9.32 -7.42 8.53
N THR A 117 8.79 -6.94 7.40
CA THR A 117 9.55 -6.36 6.29
C THR A 117 10.57 -5.31 6.73
N SER A 118 11.69 -5.19 6.00
CA SER A 118 12.69 -4.12 6.22
C SER A 118 12.16 -2.71 5.93
N GLU A 119 11.07 -2.58 5.18
CA GLU A 119 10.40 -1.30 4.90
C GLU A 119 9.31 -0.95 5.94
N LEU A 120 9.24 -1.70 7.04
CA LEU A 120 8.31 -1.42 8.14
C LEU A 120 8.36 0.03 8.64
N PRO A 121 9.54 0.68 8.78
CA PRO A 121 9.60 2.08 9.20
C PRO A 121 8.79 3.02 8.28
N THR A 122 8.95 2.87 6.96
CA THR A 122 8.18 3.66 5.98
C THR A 122 6.68 3.41 6.13
N HIS A 123 6.25 2.15 6.17
CA HIS A 123 4.83 1.80 6.32
C HIS A 123 4.23 2.37 7.62
N LEU A 124 4.94 2.25 8.73
CA LEU A 124 4.46 2.79 10.01
C LEU A 124 4.47 4.33 10.04
N ALA A 125 5.42 4.99 9.38
CA ALA A 125 5.40 6.45 9.24
C ALA A 125 4.15 6.92 8.48
N LEU A 126 3.77 6.23 7.40
CA LEU A 126 2.52 6.51 6.67
C LEU A 126 1.30 6.28 7.56
N GLN A 127 1.24 5.18 8.32
CA GLN A 127 0.14 4.90 9.25
C GLN A 127 0.05 5.96 10.37
N ASN A 128 1.19 6.45 10.88
CA ASN A 128 1.21 7.54 11.87
C ASN A 128 0.64 8.84 11.28
N TYR A 129 1.02 9.19 10.05
CA TYR A 129 0.49 10.35 9.34
C TYR A 129 -1.02 10.22 9.06
N LEU A 130 -1.49 9.06 8.63
CA LEU A 130 -2.91 8.82 8.39
C LEU A 130 -3.74 9.03 9.66
N LEU A 131 -3.24 8.57 10.82
CA LEU A 131 -3.88 8.84 12.11
C LEU A 131 -3.80 10.33 12.52
N GLU A 132 -2.69 11.01 12.23
CA GLU A 132 -2.52 12.44 12.49
C GLU A 132 -3.57 13.29 11.76
N THR A 133 -3.87 12.91 10.53
CA THR A 133 -4.87 13.61 9.70
C THR A 133 -6.32 13.17 9.96
N GLY A 134 -6.54 12.22 10.88
CA GLY A 134 -7.85 11.65 11.15
C GLY A 134 -8.39 10.78 10.02
N SER A 135 -7.53 10.29 9.13
CA SER A 135 -7.93 9.43 8.03
C SER A 135 -8.43 8.07 8.52
N CYS A 136 -9.43 7.53 7.84
CA CYS A 136 -9.96 6.19 8.06
C CYS A 136 -9.11 5.08 7.41
N TYR A 137 -8.06 5.43 6.67
CA TYR A 137 -7.23 4.48 5.95
C TYR A 137 -6.40 3.63 6.90
N LYS A 138 -6.40 2.31 6.66
CA LYS A 138 -5.78 1.31 7.54
C LYS A 138 -4.70 0.48 6.86
N ALA A 139 -4.65 0.50 5.53
CA ALA A 139 -3.74 -0.34 4.77
C ALA A 139 -2.63 0.48 4.09
N THR A 140 -1.45 -0.13 4.00
CA THR A 140 -0.33 0.32 3.18
C THR A 140 0.17 -0.88 2.38
N LEU A 141 0.15 -0.76 1.05
CA LEU A 141 0.57 -1.76 0.09
C LEU A 141 1.75 -1.26 -0.73
N HIS A 142 2.85 -1.99 -0.75
CA HIS A 142 3.93 -1.79 -1.71
C HIS A 142 4.02 -2.97 -2.66
N THR A 143 4.14 -2.71 -3.98
CA THR A 143 4.21 -3.73 -5.03
C THR A 143 4.95 -3.19 -6.26
N HIS A 144 5.30 -4.08 -7.21
CA HIS A 144 6.12 -3.75 -8.39
C HIS A 144 5.30 -3.90 -9.69
N PRO A 145 4.30 -3.05 -9.96
CA PRO A 145 3.48 -3.16 -11.17
C PRO A 145 4.31 -2.82 -12.41
N ILE A 146 4.42 -3.77 -13.31
CA ILE A 146 5.29 -3.70 -14.51
C ILE A 146 4.94 -2.46 -15.35
N GLU A 147 3.66 -2.19 -15.51
CA GLU A 147 3.13 -1.12 -16.35
C GLU A 147 3.58 0.27 -15.85
N LEU A 148 3.37 0.56 -14.57
CA LEU A 148 3.74 1.85 -13.98
C LEU A 148 5.26 1.98 -13.84
N VAL A 149 5.95 0.90 -13.48
CA VAL A 149 7.42 0.89 -13.44
C VAL A 149 7.99 1.16 -14.83
N ALA A 150 7.46 0.54 -15.89
CA ALA A 150 7.89 0.79 -17.26
C ALA A 150 7.71 2.27 -17.66
N MET A 151 6.57 2.88 -17.33
CA MET A 151 6.33 4.30 -17.58
C MET A 151 7.34 5.19 -16.84
N SER A 152 7.79 4.80 -15.64
CA SER A 152 8.78 5.57 -14.86
C SER A 152 10.17 5.64 -15.50
N HIS A 153 10.46 4.82 -16.50
CA HIS A 153 11.70 4.92 -17.29
C HIS A 153 11.66 6.01 -18.35
N ILE A 154 10.52 6.67 -18.54
CA ILE A 154 10.32 7.71 -19.55
C ILE A 154 10.22 9.09 -18.86
N GLN A 155 11.21 9.95 -19.05
CA GLN A 155 11.34 11.24 -18.39
C GLN A 155 10.11 12.15 -18.49
N ARG A 156 9.34 12.03 -19.56
CA ARG A 156 8.09 12.77 -19.76
C ARG A 156 7.13 12.53 -18.58
N PHE A 157 6.97 11.29 -18.14
CA PHE A 157 6.01 10.90 -17.10
C PHE A 157 6.44 11.24 -15.67
N LEU A 158 7.69 11.65 -15.48
CA LEU A 158 8.23 12.08 -14.19
C LEU A 158 8.08 13.59 -13.93
N LYS A 159 7.45 14.32 -14.86
CA LYS A 159 7.35 15.79 -14.79
C LYS A 159 5.92 16.22 -14.45
N GLY A 160 5.77 16.91 -13.31
CA GLY A 160 4.47 17.40 -12.87
C GLY A 160 3.40 16.30 -12.85
N ASP A 161 2.19 16.64 -13.26
CA ASP A 161 1.04 15.73 -13.27
C ASP A 161 0.89 14.97 -14.60
N GLU A 162 1.92 14.89 -15.42
CA GLU A 162 1.82 14.32 -16.76
C GLU A 162 1.40 12.84 -16.73
N MET A 163 1.95 12.04 -15.81
CA MET A 163 1.54 10.65 -15.67
C MET A 163 0.06 10.55 -15.25
N THR A 164 -0.35 11.28 -14.24
CA THR A 164 -1.75 11.35 -13.79
C THR A 164 -2.68 11.71 -14.95
N ARG A 165 -2.37 12.78 -15.69
CA ARG A 165 -3.17 13.25 -16.82
C ARG A 165 -3.32 12.18 -17.91
N VAL A 166 -2.22 11.51 -18.26
CA VAL A 166 -2.26 10.43 -19.27
C VAL A 166 -3.07 9.26 -18.77
N LEU A 167 -2.87 8.79 -17.53
CA LEU A 167 -3.61 7.65 -17.00
C LEU A 167 -5.10 7.95 -16.89
N TRP A 168 -5.48 9.12 -16.40
CA TRP A 168 -6.90 9.53 -16.32
C TRP A 168 -7.57 9.60 -17.70
N SER A 169 -6.83 9.95 -18.75
CA SER A 169 -7.39 10.08 -20.08
C SER A 169 -7.65 8.75 -20.79
N MET A 170 -7.15 7.62 -20.28
CA MET A 170 -7.25 6.33 -20.96
C MET A 170 -8.62 5.66 -20.79
N ILE A 171 -9.22 5.71 -19.61
CA ILE A 171 -10.56 5.20 -19.32
C ILE A 171 -11.20 5.99 -18.17
N PRO A 172 -12.52 6.17 -18.13
CA PRO A 172 -13.22 6.91 -17.07
C PRO A 172 -13.00 6.33 -15.67
N GLU A 173 -12.89 5.00 -15.55
CA GLU A 173 -12.71 4.29 -14.28
C GLU A 173 -11.42 4.70 -13.57
N THR A 174 -10.36 5.02 -14.32
CA THR A 174 -9.11 5.48 -13.69
C THR A 174 -9.31 6.79 -12.95
N LEU A 175 -10.06 7.71 -13.53
CA LEU A 175 -10.41 8.97 -12.88
C LEU A 175 -11.37 8.75 -11.71
N ALA A 176 -12.32 7.82 -11.85
CA ALA A 176 -13.34 7.53 -10.83
C ALA A 176 -12.76 6.86 -9.58
N PHE A 177 -11.86 5.90 -9.75
CA PHE A 177 -11.33 5.08 -8.65
C PHE A 177 -9.92 5.48 -8.17
N ALA A 178 -9.20 6.33 -8.91
CA ALA A 178 -7.97 6.97 -8.47
C ALA A 178 -8.05 8.50 -8.67
N PRO A 179 -9.03 9.18 -8.03
CA PRO A 179 -9.32 10.60 -8.30
C PRO A 179 -8.22 11.56 -7.84
N LEU A 180 -7.31 11.10 -6.99
CA LEU A 180 -6.14 11.87 -6.56
C LEU A 180 -4.93 11.63 -7.47
N GLY A 181 -5.06 10.76 -8.49
CA GLY A 181 -3.97 10.45 -9.41
C GLY A 181 -2.83 9.65 -8.78
N ILE A 182 -1.61 9.87 -9.29
CA ILE A 182 -0.41 9.17 -8.83
C ILE A 182 0.71 10.16 -8.51
N GLY A 183 1.23 10.12 -7.29
CA GLY A 183 2.41 10.87 -6.89
C GLY A 183 3.69 10.23 -7.42
N ILE A 184 4.71 11.03 -7.69
CA ILE A 184 6.00 10.54 -8.19
C ILE A 184 7.11 10.87 -7.18
N VAL A 185 7.86 9.85 -6.77
CA VAL A 185 9.09 10.00 -6.01
C VAL A 185 10.26 9.65 -6.93
N PRO A 186 11.20 10.59 -7.15
CA PRO A 186 12.44 10.32 -7.89
C PRO A 186 13.20 9.15 -7.26
N TYR A 187 14.06 8.52 -8.05
CA TYR A 187 14.85 7.39 -7.57
C TYR A 187 15.59 7.73 -6.27
N ALA A 188 15.37 6.93 -5.25
CA ALA A 188 16.11 6.91 -4.00
C ALA A 188 16.41 5.45 -3.62
N MET A 189 17.42 5.25 -2.76
CA MET A 189 17.80 3.90 -2.33
C MET A 189 16.64 3.22 -1.58
N PRO A 190 16.25 2.01 -1.96
CA PRO A 190 15.24 1.24 -1.24
C PRO A 190 15.55 1.14 0.27
N SER A 191 14.52 1.27 1.10
CA SER A 191 14.60 1.26 2.57
C SER A 191 15.39 2.44 3.17
N SER A 192 15.69 3.50 2.42
CA SER A 192 16.34 4.71 2.95
C SER A 192 15.34 5.64 3.65
N VAL A 193 15.84 6.49 4.53
CA VAL A 193 15.06 7.57 5.17
C VAL A 193 14.58 8.57 4.12
N GLU A 194 15.43 8.89 3.14
CA GLU A 194 15.12 9.79 2.03
C GLU A 194 13.88 9.31 1.24
N LEU A 195 13.84 8.00 0.91
CA LEU A 195 12.69 7.41 0.23
C LEU A 195 11.42 7.50 1.08
N ALA A 196 11.53 7.24 2.39
CA ALA A 196 10.41 7.32 3.32
C ALA A 196 9.85 8.75 3.43
N GLU A 197 10.71 9.76 3.59
CA GLU A 197 10.32 11.17 3.67
C GLU A 197 9.68 11.65 2.37
N ALA A 198 10.29 11.36 1.22
CA ALA A 198 9.74 11.71 -0.08
C ALA A 198 8.40 11.03 -0.34
N THR A 199 8.23 9.78 0.09
CA THR A 199 6.95 9.05 -0.01
C THR A 199 5.89 9.73 0.84
N LEU A 200 6.23 10.10 2.08
CA LEU A 200 5.30 10.77 2.99
C LEU A 200 4.81 12.11 2.40
N GLU A 201 5.70 12.89 1.77
CA GLU A 201 5.30 14.15 1.11
C GLU A 201 4.28 13.90 -0.01
N GLN A 202 4.48 12.89 -0.83
CA GLN A 202 3.54 12.56 -1.91
C GLN A 202 2.20 12.00 -1.38
N ILE A 203 2.22 11.21 -0.31
CA ILE A 203 1.00 10.68 0.33
C ILE A 203 0.12 11.79 0.94
N LYS A 204 0.64 12.98 1.19
CA LYS A 204 -0.20 14.11 1.63
C LYS A 204 -1.29 14.48 0.62
N THR A 205 -1.06 14.23 -0.65
CA THR A 205 -1.96 14.62 -1.74
C THR A 205 -2.40 13.48 -2.66
N HIS A 206 -1.79 12.30 -2.56
CA HIS A 206 -2.07 11.14 -3.40
C HIS A 206 -2.28 9.90 -2.54
N ASP A 207 -3.10 8.97 -3.00
CA ASP A 207 -3.29 7.68 -2.34
C ASP A 207 -2.37 6.59 -2.92
N VAL A 208 -1.88 6.79 -4.14
CA VAL A 208 -0.88 5.94 -4.80
C VAL A 208 0.34 6.77 -5.16
N VAL A 209 1.51 6.28 -4.83
CA VAL A 209 2.80 6.91 -5.12
C VAL A 209 3.68 5.92 -5.88
N LEU A 210 4.26 6.38 -6.99
CA LEU A 210 5.24 5.61 -7.77
C LEU A 210 6.66 6.02 -7.36
N TRP A 211 7.45 5.05 -6.94
CA TRP A 211 8.89 5.17 -6.79
C TRP A 211 9.56 4.91 -8.13
N GLU A 212 10.25 5.89 -8.68
CA GLU A 212 10.90 5.81 -9.99
C GLU A 212 11.75 4.54 -10.09
N LYS A 213 11.49 3.70 -11.12
CA LYS A 213 12.21 2.46 -11.45
C LYS A 213 12.16 1.37 -10.36
N HIS A 214 11.18 1.46 -9.45
CA HIS A 214 11.09 0.51 -8.35
C HIS A 214 9.69 -0.11 -8.27
N GLY A 215 8.69 0.66 -7.89
CA GLY A 215 7.34 0.15 -7.65
C GLY A 215 6.40 1.21 -7.12
N THR A 216 5.24 0.80 -6.63
CA THR A 216 4.24 1.70 -6.05
C THR A 216 4.05 1.46 -4.56
N VAL A 217 3.70 2.52 -3.84
CA VAL A 217 3.11 2.46 -2.51
C VAL A 217 1.70 3.04 -2.59
N ALA A 218 0.72 2.28 -2.12
CA ALA A 218 -0.67 2.71 -2.03
C ALA A 218 -1.16 2.67 -0.58
N VAL A 219 -2.03 3.61 -0.23
CA VAL A 219 -2.77 3.60 1.03
C VAL A 219 -4.26 3.48 0.74
N GLY A 220 -5.01 2.84 1.64
CA GLY A 220 -6.45 2.62 1.44
C GLY A 220 -7.17 2.36 2.75
N THR A 221 -8.50 2.40 2.68
CA THR A 221 -9.39 2.08 3.81
C THR A 221 -9.18 0.65 4.30
N ASP A 222 -8.88 -0.24 3.36
CA ASP A 222 -8.44 -1.62 3.60
C ASP A 222 -7.42 -2.03 2.50
N ILE A 223 -6.99 -3.27 2.54
CA ILE A 223 -5.96 -3.76 1.61
C ILE A 223 -6.49 -3.95 0.19
N MET A 224 -7.79 -4.24 0.03
CA MET A 224 -8.44 -4.37 -1.28
C MET A 224 -8.53 -2.99 -1.95
N ASP A 225 -8.94 -1.94 -1.22
CA ASP A 225 -8.99 -0.57 -1.72
C ASP A 225 -7.60 -0.10 -2.19
N ALA A 226 -6.55 -0.33 -1.40
CA ALA A 226 -5.18 0.00 -1.81
C ALA A 226 -4.72 -0.77 -3.07
N PHE A 227 -5.17 -2.02 -3.21
CA PHE A 227 -4.91 -2.82 -4.41
C PHE A 227 -5.69 -2.30 -5.62
N ASP A 228 -6.98 -2.04 -5.48
CA ASP A 228 -7.87 -1.62 -6.57
C ASP A 228 -7.42 -0.27 -7.17
N GLN A 229 -7.01 0.68 -6.36
CA GLN A 229 -6.43 1.95 -6.83
C GLN A 229 -5.18 1.72 -7.69
N THR A 230 -4.30 0.81 -7.28
CA THR A 230 -3.12 0.45 -8.06
C THR A 230 -3.52 -0.28 -9.35
N ASP A 231 -4.49 -1.18 -9.27
CA ASP A 231 -4.93 -1.99 -10.42
C ASP A 231 -5.55 -1.14 -11.53
N VAL A 232 -6.41 -0.18 -11.19
CA VAL A 232 -7.02 0.69 -12.19
C VAL A 232 -6.01 1.61 -12.87
N LEU A 233 -5.01 2.10 -12.14
CA LEU A 233 -3.89 2.86 -12.71
C LEU A 233 -3.05 2.00 -13.67
N CYS A 234 -2.77 0.74 -13.30
CA CYS A 234 -2.06 -0.21 -14.16
C CYS A 234 -2.87 -0.57 -15.40
N LYS A 235 -4.20 -0.70 -15.26
CA LYS A 235 -5.09 -0.91 -16.42
C LYS A 235 -4.96 0.22 -17.42
N ALA A 236 -5.00 1.47 -16.97
CA ALA A 236 -4.80 2.64 -17.82
C ALA A 236 -3.42 2.66 -18.48
N ALA A 237 -2.35 2.38 -17.70
CA ALA A 237 -0.99 2.29 -18.22
C ALA A 237 -0.86 1.22 -19.31
N ASN A 238 -1.50 0.06 -19.13
CA ASN A 238 -1.51 -1.00 -20.11
C ASN A 238 -2.24 -0.59 -21.40
N ILE A 239 -3.40 0.07 -21.28
CA ILE A 239 -4.13 0.63 -22.42
C ILE A 239 -3.25 1.63 -23.19
N TYR A 240 -2.60 2.54 -22.48
CA TYR A 240 -1.67 3.50 -23.09
C TYR A 240 -0.55 2.78 -23.87
N MET A 241 0.12 1.80 -23.26
CA MET A 241 1.21 1.05 -23.90
C MET A 241 0.71 0.26 -25.11
N CYS A 242 -0.45 -0.39 -25.03
CA CYS A 242 -1.06 -1.10 -26.15
C CYS A 242 -1.38 -0.15 -27.32
N ALA A 243 -1.99 1.01 -27.03
CA ALA A 243 -2.28 2.01 -28.05
C ALA A 243 -0.99 2.56 -28.69
N ARG A 244 0.02 2.86 -27.89
CA ARG A 244 1.35 3.29 -28.38
C ARG A 244 2.01 2.26 -29.29
N SER A 245 1.83 0.97 -29.04
CA SER A 245 2.37 -0.11 -29.87
C SER A 245 1.78 -0.15 -31.28
N MET A 246 0.65 0.53 -31.49
CA MET A 246 0.04 0.71 -32.83
C MET A 246 0.74 1.80 -33.66
N GLY A 247 1.74 2.50 -33.09
CA GLY A 247 2.60 3.45 -33.81
C GLY A 247 2.24 4.93 -33.67
N SER A 248 1.21 5.27 -32.91
CA SER A 248 0.80 6.66 -32.65
C SER A 248 0.59 6.94 -31.17
N GLU A 249 0.63 8.21 -30.79
CA GLU A 249 0.22 8.65 -29.46
C GLU A 249 -1.31 8.53 -29.35
N PRO A 250 -1.86 7.88 -28.30
CA PRO A 250 -3.31 7.86 -28.11
C PRO A 250 -3.83 9.25 -27.75
N ASP A 251 -4.97 9.64 -28.33
CA ASP A 251 -5.61 10.93 -28.05
C ASP A 251 -6.10 11.01 -26.59
N GLY A 252 -6.64 9.91 -26.07
CA GLY A 252 -7.26 9.85 -24.75
C GLY A 252 -8.54 10.68 -24.64
N MET A 253 -9.13 10.73 -23.46
CA MET A 253 -10.24 11.63 -23.16
C MET A 253 -9.76 13.10 -23.12
N THR A 254 -10.59 14.00 -23.68
CA THR A 254 -10.34 15.44 -23.60
C THR A 254 -10.53 15.95 -22.17
N SER A 255 -10.06 17.17 -21.90
CA SER A 255 -10.29 17.83 -20.60
C SER A 255 -11.77 18.01 -20.27
N GLU A 256 -12.59 18.26 -21.31
CA GLU A 256 -14.05 18.40 -21.19
C GLU A 256 -14.69 17.06 -20.81
N GLN A 257 -14.28 15.96 -21.45
CA GLN A 257 -14.76 14.61 -21.14
C GLN A 257 -14.34 14.17 -19.72
N MET A 258 -13.11 14.42 -19.33
CA MET A 258 -12.64 14.14 -17.97
C MET A 258 -13.42 14.95 -16.92
N LYS A 259 -13.72 16.24 -17.22
CA LYS A 259 -14.55 17.07 -16.34
C LYS A 259 -15.97 16.55 -16.24
N GLU A 260 -16.57 16.10 -17.33
CA GLU A 260 -17.89 15.48 -17.33
C GLU A 260 -17.95 14.26 -16.39
N VAL A 261 -16.92 13.41 -16.42
CA VAL A 261 -16.80 12.27 -15.49
C VAL A 261 -16.68 12.76 -14.04
N GLN A 262 -15.82 13.76 -13.77
CA GLN A 262 -15.65 14.31 -12.42
C GLN A 262 -16.96 14.86 -11.86
N ASP A 263 -17.70 15.61 -12.67
CA ASP A 263 -18.95 16.23 -12.27
C ASP A 263 -20.06 15.16 -12.06
N ALA A 264 -20.14 14.16 -12.96
CA ALA A 264 -21.13 13.09 -12.89
C ALA A 264 -20.97 12.20 -11.65
N PHE A 265 -19.75 11.91 -11.25
CA PHE A 265 -19.44 11.06 -10.09
C PHE A 265 -19.15 11.86 -8.80
N ASN A 266 -19.19 13.20 -8.85
CA ASN A 266 -18.88 14.08 -7.72
C ASN A 266 -17.54 13.69 -7.03
N LEU A 267 -16.50 13.53 -7.85
CA LEU A 267 -15.22 12.97 -7.39
C LEU A 267 -14.53 13.86 -6.36
N PRO A 268 -13.95 13.28 -5.31
CA PRO A 268 -13.27 14.02 -4.27
C PRO A 268 -11.97 14.66 -4.81
N LYS A 269 -11.66 15.89 -4.35
CA LYS A 269 -10.38 16.58 -4.60
C LYS A 269 -9.35 16.33 -3.50
N LYS A 270 -9.73 15.59 -2.49
CA LYS A 270 -8.88 15.21 -1.35
C LYS A 270 -9.39 13.89 -0.78
N ARG A 271 -8.57 13.24 0.01
CA ARG A 271 -8.91 11.98 0.69
C ARG A 271 -10.24 12.11 1.44
N PRO A 272 -11.16 11.12 1.29
CA PRO A 272 -12.56 11.26 1.74
C PRO A 272 -12.75 11.22 3.26
N CYS A 273 -11.79 10.79 4.03
CA CYS A 273 -11.93 10.73 5.50
C CYS A 273 -10.63 11.05 6.23
#